data_2adaefb89a620e306142d38ce96291e3
#
_entry.id   2adaefb89a620e306142d38ce96291e3
#
_cell.length_a   1.000
_cell.length_b   1.000
_cell.length_c   1.000
_cell.angle_alpha   90.00
_cell.angle_beta   90.00
_cell.angle_gamma   90.00
#
_symmetry.space_group_name_H-M   'P 1'
#
loop_
_entity.id
_entity.type
_entity.pdbx_description
1 polymer ?
#
loop_
_entity_poly.entity_id
_entity_poly.type
_entity_poly.pdbx_seq_one_letter_code
_entity_poly.pdbx_strand_id
1 'polypeptide(L)'
;MIKTIIQAGFGNQLFQYATGYALAKRLKQQLVLDTSFFDYVKGSNADNVRVNNLNLLRLDNPEFDSSPQTYWKYRYGVLLRKTPFWRLLGFTSRVVWEDVANCREFQAELFNGIERYRNFAIYGFWQNTNYFKDVIVDPVSYTHLT
;
A
#
# COMPACT_ATOMS: atom_id res chain seq x y z
N MET A 1 11.99 -1.67 6.28
CA MET A 1 10.57 -1.28 6.49
C MET A 1 9.89 -1.12 5.14
N ILE A 2 8.72 -1.71 5.00
CA ILE A 2 7.87 -1.58 3.80
C ILE A 2 6.63 -0.80 4.19
N LYS A 3 6.40 0.33 3.54
CA LYS A 3 5.21 1.15 3.73
C LYS A 3 4.20 0.88 2.61
N THR A 4 3.01 0.44 2.98
CA THR A 4 1.90 0.21 2.04
C THR A 4 0.85 1.28 2.23
N ILE A 5 0.54 2.01 1.16
CA ILE A 5 -0.49 3.04 1.18
C ILE A 5 -1.85 2.37 1.05
N ILE A 6 -2.69 2.57 2.07
CA ILE A 6 -4.04 2.02 2.17
C ILE A 6 -5.05 3.09 1.77
N GLN A 7 -5.85 2.77 0.75
CA GLN A 7 -6.80 3.74 0.19
C GLN A 7 -8.03 3.06 -0.41
N ALA A 8 -9.03 3.86 -0.72
CA ALA A 8 -10.27 3.47 -1.40
C ALA A 8 -11.17 2.53 -0.57
N GLY A 9 -11.95 1.66 -1.23
CA GLY A 9 -12.91 0.77 -0.58
C GLY A 9 -12.27 -0.47 0.03
N PHE A 10 -13.02 -1.18 0.87
CA PHE A 10 -12.55 -2.32 1.67
C PHE A 10 -11.83 -3.40 0.83
N GLY A 11 -12.38 -3.78 -0.31
CA GLY A 11 -11.73 -4.77 -1.19
C GLY A 11 -10.33 -4.33 -1.63
N ASN A 12 -10.16 -3.05 -2.00
CA ASN A 12 -8.84 -2.52 -2.36
C ASN A 12 -7.89 -2.52 -1.16
N GLN A 13 -8.38 -2.17 0.03
CA GLN A 13 -7.58 -2.21 1.26
C GLN A 13 -7.04 -3.61 1.55
N LEU A 14 -7.85 -4.65 1.30
CA LEU A 14 -7.42 -6.05 1.47
C LEU A 14 -6.30 -6.42 0.50
N PHE A 15 -6.42 -6.07 -0.79
CA PHE A 15 -5.37 -6.32 -1.77
C PHE A 15 -4.06 -5.58 -1.44
N GLN A 16 -4.17 -4.32 -1.03
CA GLN A 16 -3.05 -3.50 -0.61
C GLN A 16 -2.34 -4.09 0.61
N TYR A 17 -3.11 -4.46 1.64
CA TYR A 17 -2.57 -5.12 2.81
C TYR A 17 -1.88 -6.45 2.46
N ALA A 18 -2.56 -7.33 1.72
CA ALA A 18 -2.03 -8.65 1.37
C ALA A 18 -0.71 -8.56 0.57
N THR A 19 -0.61 -7.61 -0.37
CA THR A 19 0.62 -7.39 -1.13
C THR A 19 1.74 -6.87 -0.25
N GLY A 20 1.47 -5.87 0.60
CA GLY A 20 2.45 -5.35 1.55
C GLY A 20 2.93 -6.40 2.55
N TYR A 21 2.01 -7.20 3.07
CA TYR A 21 2.29 -8.29 3.99
C TYR A 21 3.18 -9.37 3.34
N ALA A 22 2.85 -9.78 2.12
CA ALA A 22 3.65 -10.76 1.40
C ALA A 22 5.08 -10.28 1.13
N LEU A 23 5.24 -9.01 0.72
CA LEU A 23 6.56 -8.42 0.55
C LEU A 23 7.33 -8.35 1.87
N ALA A 24 6.66 -7.97 2.97
CA ALA A 24 7.27 -7.90 4.28
C ALA A 24 7.78 -9.28 4.76
N LYS A 25 6.99 -10.33 4.55
CA LYS A 25 7.39 -11.71 4.86
C LYS A 25 8.58 -12.18 4.01
N ARG A 26 8.51 -11.98 2.68
CA ARG A 26 9.60 -12.39 1.76
C ARG A 26 10.93 -11.70 2.08
N LEU A 27 10.87 -10.40 2.38
CA LEU A 27 12.06 -9.59 2.62
C LEU A 27 12.46 -9.50 4.09
N LYS A 28 11.70 -10.16 4.99
CA LYS A 28 11.93 -10.14 6.46
C LYS A 28 12.02 -8.70 6.98
N GLN A 29 11.10 -7.87 6.54
CA GLN A 29 11.03 -6.45 6.91
C GLN A 29 9.72 -6.15 7.65
N GLN A 30 9.72 -5.08 8.44
CA GLN A 30 8.53 -4.58 9.10
C GLN A 30 7.55 -3.99 8.07
N LEU A 31 6.26 -4.28 8.25
CA LEU A 31 5.17 -3.69 7.49
C LEU A 31 4.62 -2.45 8.22
N VAL A 32 4.49 -1.37 7.49
CA VAL A 32 3.80 -0.15 7.92
C VAL A 32 2.63 0.12 6.99
N LEU A 33 1.44 0.29 7.53
CA LEU A 33 0.23 0.64 6.78
C LEU A 33 0.01 2.15 6.87
N ASP A 34 0.18 2.84 5.76
CA ASP A 34 -0.08 4.28 5.68
C ASP A 34 -1.57 4.51 5.39
N THR A 35 -2.28 4.96 6.40
CA THR A 35 -3.73 5.21 6.37
C THR A 35 -4.07 6.70 6.18
N SER A 36 -3.11 7.52 5.86
CA SER A 36 -3.25 8.97 5.70
C SER A 36 -4.27 9.41 4.63
N PHE A 37 -4.60 8.51 3.70
CA PHE A 37 -5.70 8.71 2.75
C PHE A 37 -7.03 9.03 3.43
N PHE A 38 -7.36 8.31 4.50
CA PHE A 38 -8.68 8.44 5.14
C PHE A 38 -8.82 9.77 5.86
N ASP A 39 -7.76 10.29 6.47
CA ASP A 39 -7.77 11.62 7.08
C ASP A 39 -7.73 12.72 6.03
N TYR A 40 -7.04 12.50 4.92
CA TYR A 40 -7.05 13.40 3.78
C TYR A 40 -8.44 13.57 3.17
N VAL A 41 -9.20 12.48 2.98
CA VAL A 41 -10.55 12.55 2.37
C VAL A 41 -11.63 13.03 3.34
N LYS A 42 -11.48 12.86 4.65
CA LYS A 42 -12.40 13.43 5.65
C LYS A 42 -12.48 14.94 5.56
N GLY A 43 -11.41 15.61 5.16
CA GLY A 43 -11.36 17.05 4.94
C GLY A 43 -11.99 17.50 3.61
N SER A 44 -12.34 16.58 2.71
CA SER A 44 -13.03 16.87 1.46
C SER A 44 -14.52 16.65 1.64
N ASN A 45 -15.35 17.59 1.18
CA ASN A 45 -16.83 17.51 1.22
C ASN A 45 -17.38 16.45 0.25
N ALA A 46 -16.80 15.25 0.25
CA ALA A 46 -17.25 14.16 -0.62
C ALA A 46 -18.38 13.38 0.06
N ASP A 47 -19.50 13.21 -0.62
CA ASP A 47 -20.71 12.49 -0.14
C ASP A 47 -20.46 11.01 0.21
N ASN A 48 -19.32 10.47 -0.14
CA ASN A 48 -18.91 9.08 0.14
C ASN A 48 -17.61 9.06 0.95
N VAL A 49 -17.69 9.29 2.26
CA VAL A 49 -16.54 9.18 3.16
C VAL A 49 -16.06 7.73 3.19
N ARG A 50 -14.88 7.48 2.61
CA ARG A 50 -14.20 6.19 2.73
C ARG A 50 -13.58 6.07 4.12
N VAL A 51 -13.70 4.89 4.73
CA VAL A 51 -13.15 4.60 6.06
C VAL A 51 -12.12 3.49 6.00
N ASN A 52 -11.19 3.51 6.93
CA ASN A 52 -10.25 2.42 7.10
C ASN A 52 -10.98 1.24 7.78
N ASN A 53 -11.28 0.20 7.01
CA ASN A 53 -11.94 -1.00 7.49
C ASN A 53 -10.95 -2.09 7.93
N LEU A 54 -9.64 -1.93 7.70
CA LEU A 54 -8.64 -2.89 8.17
C LEU A 54 -8.58 -2.96 9.70
N ASN A 55 -9.02 -1.91 10.40
CA ASN A 55 -9.15 -1.91 11.86
C ASN A 55 -10.16 -2.96 12.38
N LEU A 56 -11.06 -3.45 11.53
CA LEU A 56 -12.02 -4.49 11.86
C LEU A 56 -11.41 -5.90 11.78
N LEU A 57 -10.22 -6.01 11.21
CA LEU A 57 -9.53 -7.29 11.03
C LEU A 57 -8.47 -7.47 12.11
N ARG A 58 -8.28 -8.73 12.50
CA ARG A 58 -7.17 -9.12 13.36
C ARG A 58 -5.91 -9.29 12.49
N LEU A 59 -5.17 -8.20 12.30
CA LEU A 59 -3.96 -8.21 11.49
C LEU A 59 -2.75 -8.65 12.33
N ASP A 60 -1.76 -9.24 11.65
CA ASP A 60 -0.49 -9.67 12.25
C ASP A 60 0.43 -8.45 12.47
N ASN A 61 0.18 -7.73 13.57
CA ASN A 61 0.99 -6.62 14.10
C ASN A 61 1.56 -5.62 13.07
N PRO A 62 0.79 -5.08 12.12
CA PRO A 62 1.32 -3.98 11.31
C PRO A 62 1.39 -2.70 12.15
N GLU A 63 2.39 -1.89 11.87
CA GLU A 63 2.43 -0.51 12.35
C GLU A 63 1.55 0.37 11.47
N PHE A 64 0.85 1.34 12.07
CA PHE A 64 -0.01 2.28 11.34
C PHE A 64 0.63 3.68 11.32
N ASP A 65 0.62 4.31 10.14
CA ASP A 65 0.98 5.71 9.95
C ASP A 65 -0.23 6.46 9.36
N SER A 66 -0.65 7.55 9.99
CA SER A 66 -1.87 8.28 9.62
C SER A 66 -1.65 9.77 9.38
N SER A 67 -0.42 10.22 9.14
CA SER A 67 -0.15 11.63 8.86
C SER A 67 -0.80 12.08 7.54
N PRO A 68 -1.83 12.97 7.55
CA PRO A 68 -2.54 13.41 6.33
C PRO A 68 -1.62 14.06 5.29
N GLN A 69 -0.53 14.67 5.75
CA GLN A 69 0.46 15.32 4.88
C GLN A 69 1.24 14.31 4.02
N THR A 70 1.23 13.03 4.39
CA THR A 70 1.93 11.99 3.62
C THR A 70 1.16 11.63 2.36
N TYR A 71 -0.16 11.52 2.44
CA TYR A 71 -0.97 11.06 1.31
C TYR A 71 -0.91 11.98 0.09
N TRP A 72 -0.96 13.31 0.27
CA TRP A 72 -0.92 14.21 -0.88
C TRP A 72 0.36 14.06 -1.70
N LYS A 73 1.49 13.74 -1.06
CA LYS A 73 2.75 13.47 -1.77
C LYS A 73 2.60 12.30 -2.75
N TYR A 74 1.98 11.19 -2.30
CA TYR A 74 1.75 10.04 -3.19
C TYR A 74 0.79 10.40 -4.32
N ARG A 75 -0.30 11.10 -4.02
CA ARG A 75 -1.27 11.53 -5.02
C ARG A 75 -0.62 12.38 -6.13
N TYR A 76 0.16 13.37 -5.77
CA TYR A 76 0.86 14.21 -6.76
C TYR A 76 2.07 13.49 -7.36
N GLY A 77 2.72 12.61 -6.62
CA GLY A 77 3.81 11.79 -7.10
C GLY A 77 3.41 10.91 -8.29
N VAL A 78 2.17 10.39 -8.31
CA VAL A 78 1.64 9.64 -9.47
C VAL A 78 1.67 10.48 -10.75
N LEU A 79 1.32 11.76 -10.65
CA LEU A 79 1.31 12.68 -11.80
C LEU A 79 2.74 13.04 -12.25
N LEU A 80 3.64 13.20 -11.29
CA LEU A 80 4.99 13.69 -11.52
C LEU A 80 6.04 12.59 -11.74
N ARG A 81 5.68 11.30 -11.50
CA ARG A 81 6.65 10.17 -11.52
C ARG A 81 7.40 10.00 -12.85
N LYS A 82 6.80 10.45 -13.95
CA LYS A 82 7.41 10.43 -15.30
C LYS A 82 8.27 11.66 -15.60
N THR A 83 8.37 12.60 -14.67
CA THR A 83 9.14 13.84 -14.79
C THR A 83 10.27 13.86 -13.76
N PRO A 84 11.35 14.64 -13.95
CA PRO A 84 12.39 14.77 -12.93
C PRO A 84 11.90 15.49 -11.65
N PHE A 85 10.76 16.16 -11.70
CA PHE A 85 10.23 16.97 -10.61
C PHE A 85 9.65 16.15 -9.45
N TRP A 86 9.36 14.86 -9.62
CA TRP A 86 8.85 14.02 -8.53
C TRP A 86 9.78 13.99 -7.29
N ARG A 87 11.10 14.18 -7.52
CA ARG A 87 12.09 14.23 -6.44
C ARG A 87 11.92 15.44 -5.52
N LEU A 88 11.31 16.52 -6.02
CA LEU A 88 11.04 17.73 -5.24
C LEU A 88 9.94 17.53 -4.19
N LEU A 89 9.16 16.45 -4.28
CA LEU A 89 8.16 16.08 -3.28
C LEU A 89 8.77 15.59 -1.95
N GLY A 90 10.10 15.50 -1.87
CA GLY A 90 10.80 15.16 -0.64
C GLY A 90 10.59 13.72 -0.18
N PHE A 91 10.44 12.77 -1.11
CA PHE A 91 10.46 11.36 -0.76
C PHE A 91 11.87 10.96 -0.30
N THR A 92 11.95 10.44 0.92
CA THR A 92 13.20 9.96 1.51
C THR A 92 13.49 8.49 1.18
N SER A 93 12.52 7.79 0.65
CA SER A 93 12.61 6.38 0.28
C SER A 93 12.09 6.14 -1.13
N ARG A 94 12.49 5.00 -1.73
CA ARG A 94 11.96 4.57 -3.02
C ARG A 94 10.45 4.35 -2.91
N VAL A 95 9.71 4.76 -3.94
CA VAL A 95 8.29 4.44 -4.11
C VAL A 95 8.12 3.57 -5.34
N VAL A 96 7.46 2.43 -5.17
CA VAL A 96 7.02 1.55 -6.26
C VAL A 96 5.59 1.96 -6.61
N TRP A 97 5.41 2.41 -7.84
CA TRP A 97 4.15 2.89 -8.37
C TRP A 97 3.54 1.83 -9.26
N GLU A 98 2.37 1.31 -8.89
CA GLU A 98 1.60 0.47 -9.80
C GLU A 98 1.06 1.30 -10.98
N ASP A 99 0.99 0.69 -12.16
CA ASP A 99 0.17 1.24 -13.23
C ASP A 99 -1.30 0.95 -12.92
N VAL A 100 -1.99 1.95 -12.38
CA VAL A 100 -3.38 1.81 -11.90
C VAL A 100 -4.36 1.46 -13.03
N ALA A 101 -4.06 1.83 -14.27
CA ALA A 101 -4.87 1.44 -15.43
C ALA A 101 -4.86 -0.07 -15.64
N ASN A 102 -3.77 -0.74 -15.26
CA ASN A 102 -3.55 -2.17 -15.39
C ASN A 102 -3.45 -2.88 -14.02
N CYS A 103 -4.09 -2.35 -12.98
CA CYS A 103 -3.96 -2.86 -11.61
C CYS A 103 -4.45 -4.30 -11.40
N ARG A 104 -5.16 -4.88 -12.38
CA ARG A 104 -5.56 -6.29 -12.39
C ARG A 104 -4.50 -7.21 -13.01
N GLU A 105 -3.51 -6.66 -13.68
CA GLU A 105 -2.40 -7.40 -14.24
C GLU A 105 -1.27 -7.57 -13.23
N PHE A 106 -0.55 -8.68 -13.33
CA PHE A 106 0.62 -8.91 -12.48
C PHE A 106 1.84 -8.21 -13.06
N GLN A 107 2.29 -7.16 -12.41
CA GLN A 107 3.42 -6.31 -12.82
C GLN A 107 4.68 -6.67 -12.00
N ALA A 108 5.18 -7.90 -12.18
CA ALA A 108 6.30 -8.42 -11.39
C ALA A 108 7.57 -7.56 -11.51
N GLU A 109 7.79 -6.94 -12.67
CA GLU A 109 8.95 -6.10 -12.98
C GLU A 109 9.06 -4.87 -12.07
N LEU A 110 7.95 -4.41 -11.48
CA LEU A 110 7.94 -3.28 -10.55
C LEU A 110 8.77 -3.56 -9.30
N PHE A 111 8.92 -4.84 -8.94
CA PHE A 111 9.64 -5.29 -7.75
C PHE A 111 11.07 -5.75 -8.04
N ASN A 112 11.55 -5.66 -9.27
CA ASN A 112 12.90 -6.04 -9.61
C ASN A 112 13.94 -5.21 -8.85
N GLY A 113 14.81 -5.89 -8.10
CA GLY A 113 15.87 -5.26 -7.31
C GLY A 113 15.37 -4.53 -6.07
N ILE A 114 14.12 -4.75 -5.64
CA ILE A 114 13.54 -4.10 -4.46
C ILE A 114 14.24 -4.51 -3.16
N GLU A 115 14.83 -5.71 -3.12
CA GLU A 115 15.60 -6.26 -2.00
C GLU A 115 16.82 -5.41 -1.61
N ARG A 116 17.28 -4.53 -2.52
CA ARG A 116 18.41 -3.61 -2.28
C ARG A 116 18.02 -2.45 -1.36
N TYR A 117 16.72 -2.22 -1.17
CA TYR A 117 16.23 -1.09 -0.41
C TYR A 117 15.81 -1.51 0.99
N ARG A 118 16.41 -0.90 2.01
CA ARG A 118 16.01 -1.11 3.41
C ARG A 118 14.64 -0.50 3.73
N ASN A 119 14.29 0.56 3.01
CA ASN A 119 13.01 1.26 3.17
C ASN A 119 12.45 1.59 1.79
N PHE A 120 11.19 1.24 1.57
CA PHE A 120 10.46 1.66 0.37
C PHE A 120 8.96 1.68 0.65
N ALA A 121 8.23 2.36 -0.22
CA ALA A 121 6.78 2.41 -0.19
C ALA A 121 6.19 1.78 -1.46
N ILE A 122 5.00 1.21 -1.35
CA ILE A 122 4.22 0.73 -2.49
C ILE A 122 2.91 1.52 -2.56
N TYR A 123 2.60 2.02 -3.75
CA TYR A 123 1.40 2.81 -4.03
C TYR A 123 0.66 2.23 -5.23
N GLY A 124 -0.55 1.74 -5.01
CA GLY A 124 -1.38 1.14 -6.04
C GLY A 124 -2.57 0.40 -5.43
N PHE A 125 -3.33 -0.34 -6.25
CA PHE A 125 -4.44 -1.18 -5.81
C PHE A 125 -4.06 -2.66 -5.69
N TRP A 126 -3.06 -3.11 -6.47
CA TRP A 126 -2.47 -4.45 -6.40
C TRP A 126 -3.49 -5.58 -6.56
N GLN A 127 -4.49 -5.40 -7.43
CA GLN A 127 -5.66 -6.28 -7.60
C GLN A 127 -5.35 -7.59 -8.34
N ASN A 128 -4.18 -8.20 -8.05
CA ASN A 128 -3.80 -9.48 -8.60
C ASN A 128 -3.23 -10.39 -7.51
N THR A 129 -3.80 -11.58 -7.38
CA THR A 129 -3.41 -12.54 -6.32
C THR A 129 -1.97 -13.07 -6.47
N ASN A 130 -1.37 -12.96 -7.65
CA ASN A 130 0.02 -13.36 -7.86
C ASN A 130 1.02 -12.56 -7.01
N TYR A 131 0.64 -11.38 -6.51
CA TYR A 131 1.50 -10.61 -5.60
C TYR A 131 1.68 -11.28 -4.24
N PHE A 132 0.74 -12.13 -3.81
CA PHE A 132 0.72 -12.65 -2.44
C PHE A 132 0.28 -14.13 -2.31
N LYS A 133 0.01 -14.83 -3.42
CA LYS A 133 -0.51 -16.22 -3.41
C LYS A 133 0.37 -17.21 -2.67
N ASP A 134 1.68 -17.02 -2.65
CA ASP A 134 2.66 -17.89 -1.97
C ASP A 134 2.68 -17.72 -0.45
N VAL A 135 2.12 -16.60 0.05
CA VAL A 135 2.06 -16.29 1.48
C VAL A 135 0.69 -16.61 2.08
N ILE A 136 -0.37 -16.58 1.25
CA ILE A 136 -1.75 -16.89 1.67
C ILE A 136 -1.99 -18.40 1.88
N VAL A 137 -1.05 -19.26 1.51
CA VAL A 137 -1.17 -20.73 1.68
C VAL A 137 -1.22 -21.15 3.17
N ASP A 138 -1.07 -20.23 4.11
CA ASP A 138 -1.39 -20.49 5.50
C ASP A 138 -2.81 -19.99 5.81
N PRO A 139 -3.87 -20.84 5.62
CA PRO A 139 -5.25 -20.43 5.76
C PRO A 139 -5.64 -20.06 7.20
N VAL A 140 -4.76 -20.28 8.15
CA VAL A 140 -5.02 -20.03 9.58
C VAL A 140 -4.88 -18.54 9.94
N SER A 141 -4.11 -17.77 9.18
CA SER A 141 -3.89 -16.35 9.51
C SER A 141 -5.03 -15.41 9.08
N TYR A 142 -5.97 -15.89 8.25
CA TYR A 142 -7.09 -15.08 7.74
C TYR A 142 -8.47 -15.49 8.26
N THR A 143 -8.61 -16.61 8.95
CA THR A 143 -9.92 -17.18 9.33
C THR A 143 -10.38 -16.84 10.73
N HIS A 144 -9.84 -15.85 11.39
CA HIS A 144 -10.43 -15.34 12.64
C HIS A 144 -11.25 -14.07 12.39
N LEU A 145 -12.19 -14.16 11.41
CA LEU A 145 -13.39 -13.35 11.37
C LEU A 145 -14.37 -13.94 12.40
N THR A 146 -14.30 -13.47 13.60
CA THR A 146 -15.40 -13.61 14.58
C THR A 146 -16.01 -12.27 14.82
#